data_5740e8ef8cc0e3498e5d442726e0bbd4
#
_entry.id   5740e8ef8cc0e3498e5d442726e0bbd4
#
_cell.length_a   1.000
_cell.length_b   1.000
_cell.length_c   1.000
_cell.angle_alpha   90.00
_cell.angle_beta   90.00
_cell.angle_gamma   90.00
#
_symmetry.space_group_name_H-M   'P 1'
#
loop_
_entity.id
_entity.type
_entity.pdbx_description
1 polymer ?
#
loop_
_entity_poly.entity_id
_entity_poly.type
_entity_poly.pdbx_seq_one_letter_code
_entity_poly.pdbx_strand_id
1 'polypeptide(L)'
;INKNEYYQIKENFWRDAETRDAPSVGTLNNINIFIRFANEEEFQDLRSEYDVPFNLEHGPSMYHYFKEVSYDLLTVNTVHYPECSMFEQSISYQDQFTRGYYSTYNQVSNPIGYQNDNERREREHTLLKNAIEYIADEVPEDLDIDADDDGRVDNVTFLVKGSSGAWADLLWPHRWALTSEVAYINGARVW
;
A
#
# COMPACT_ATOMS: atom_id res chain seq x y z
N ILE A 1 -8.97 -7.40 37.29
CA ILE A 1 -7.80 -8.15 36.79
C ILE A 1 -6.81 -8.26 37.93
N ASN A 2 -6.42 -9.47 38.32
CA ASN A 2 -5.41 -9.66 39.33
C ASN A 2 -4.00 -9.47 38.73
N LYS A 3 -2.96 -9.40 39.60
CA LYS A 3 -1.60 -9.11 39.16
C LYS A 3 -1.04 -10.15 38.18
N ASN A 4 -1.39 -11.43 38.37
CA ASN A 4 -0.93 -12.51 37.49
C ASN A 4 -1.63 -12.46 36.13
N GLU A 5 -2.92 -12.18 36.08
CA GLU A 5 -3.65 -11.95 34.83
C GLU A 5 -3.08 -10.77 34.06
N TYR A 6 -2.74 -9.68 34.74
CA TYR A 6 -2.09 -8.52 34.09
C TYR A 6 -0.75 -8.89 33.46
N TYR A 7 0.11 -9.63 34.17
CA TYR A 7 1.41 -10.06 33.62
C TYR A 7 1.25 -11.06 32.47
N GLN A 8 0.28 -11.98 32.54
CA GLN A 8 -0.01 -12.90 31.45
C GLN A 8 -0.52 -12.17 30.19
N ILE A 9 -1.39 -11.18 30.33
CA ILE A 9 -1.84 -10.33 29.23
C ILE A 9 -0.66 -9.56 28.63
N LYS A 10 0.22 -9.02 29.48
CA LYS A 10 1.41 -8.30 29.05
C LYS A 10 2.41 -9.20 28.31
N GLU A 11 2.69 -10.41 28.83
CA GLU A 11 3.56 -11.39 28.15
C GLU A 11 2.97 -11.85 26.83
N ASN A 12 1.67 -12.12 26.77
CA ASN A 12 0.98 -12.46 25.51
C ASN A 12 1.05 -11.32 24.51
N PHE A 13 0.84 -10.08 24.95
CA PHE A 13 0.93 -8.90 24.10
C PHE A 13 2.34 -8.72 23.52
N TRP A 14 3.41 -8.93 24.32
CA TRP A 14 4.79 -8.84 23.84
C TRP A 14 5.17 -10.01 22.93
N ARG A 15 4.68 -11.23 23.21
CA ARG A 15 4.89 -12.38 22.33
C ARG A 15 4.18 -12.21 20.98
N ASP A 16 2.97 -11.67 21.00
CA ASP A 16 2.24 -11.36 19.76
C ASP A 16 2.87 -10.17 19.02
N ALA A 17 3.62 -9.31 19.72
CA ALA A 17 4.39 -8.22 19.09
C ALA A 17 5.61 -8.72 18.31
N GLU A 18 6.21 -9.86 18.71
CA GLU A 18 7.30 -10.51 17.98
C GLU A 18 6.84 -11.15 16.65
N THR A 19 5.54 -11.22 16.41
CA THR A 19 4.94 -11.74 15.15
C THR A 19 4.31 -10.65 14.31
N ARG A 20 4.60 -9.37 14.56
CA ARG A 20 4.06 -8.25 13.78
C ARG A 20 4.80 -8.14 12.46
N ASP A 21 4.02 -7.92 11.40
CA ASP A 21 4.52 -7.76 10.03
C ASP A 21 5.07 -6.34 9.75
N ALA A 22 5.30 -5.49 10.78
CA ALA A 22 5.89 -4.17 10.64
C ALA A 22 6.35 -3.60 11.98
N PRO A 23 7.44 -2.83 12.04
CA PRO A 23 7.98 -2.26 13.26
C PRO A 23 7.01 -1.25 13.91
N SER A 24 7.03 -1.18 15.22
CA SER A 24 6.26 -0.19 16.00
C SER A 24 7.12 0.95 16.57
N VAL A 25 8.43 0.84 16.39
CA VAL A 25 9.44 1.84 16.78
C VAL A 25 10.56 1.86 15.74
N GLY A 26 11.25 2.99 15.61
CA GLY A 26 12.30 3.17 14.63
C GLY A 26 11.79 3.80 13.33
N THR A 27 12.30 3.34 12.20
CA THR A 27 11.93 3.82 10.87
C THR A 27 11.27 2.71 10.08
N LEU A 28 10.12 3.02 9.48
CA LEU A 28 9.42 2.19 8.51
C LEU A 28 9.45 2.91 7.17
N ASN A 29 9.94 2.23 6.13
CA ASN A 29 9.90 2.74 4.76
C ASN A 29 8.68 2.16 4.05
N ASN A 30 7.70 3.03 3.77
CA ASN A 30 6.51 2.70 3.03
C ASN A 30 6.76 2.82 1.53
N ILE A 31 6.51 1.76 0.78
CA ILE A 31 6.54 1.78 -0.69
C ILE A 31 5.18 2.24 -1.20
N ASN A 32 5.12 3.36 -1.91
CA ASN A 32 3.87 3.86 -2.50
C ASN A 32 3.89 3.75 -4.02
N ILE A 33 2.97 2.96 -4.58
CA ILE A 33 2.92 2.64 -6.01
C ILE A 33 1.74 3.36 -6.66
N PHE A 34 2.02 4.14 -7.70
CA PHE A 34 1.01 4.83 -8.49
C PHE A 34 0.44 3.91 -9.57
N ILE A 35 -0.89 3.84 -9.67
CA ILE A 35 -1.61 2.98 -10.62
C ILE A 35 -2.63 3.79 -11.42
N ARG A 36 -2.68 3.58 -12.74
CA ARG A 36 -3.76 4.01 -13.64
C ARG A 36 -4.24 2.86 -14.51
N PHE A 37 -5.41 3.01 -15.09
CA PHE A 37 -6.00 1.98 -15.95
C PHE A 37 -5.75 2.25 -17.43
N ALA A 38 -5.97 1.22 -18.29
CA ALA A 38 -5.62 1.24 -19.71
C ALA A 38 -6.16 2.43 -20.51
N ASN A 39 -7.33 2.97 -20.13
CA ASN A 39 -7.99 4.07 -20.82
C ASN A 39 -7.83 5.43 -20.10
N GLU A 40 -6.92 5.53 -19.16
CA GLU A 40 -6.68 6.76 -18.40
C GLU A 40 -5.37 7.42 -18.81
N GLU A 41 -5.41 8.73 -18.92
CA GLU A 41 -4.21 9.57 -19.06
C GLU A 41 -3.35 9.47 -17.80
N GLU A 42 -2.07 9.85 -17.89
CA GLU A 42 -1.16 9.90 -16.75
C GLU A 42 -1.63 10.91 -15.69
N PHE A 43 -1.14 10.79 -14.46
CA PHE A 43 -1.35 11.77 -13.41
C PHE A 43 -0.91 13.16 -13.87
N GLN A 44 -1.70 14.19 -13.56
CA GLN A 44 -1.46 15.53 -14.12
C GLN A 44 -0.64 16.42 -13.18
N ASP A 45 -0.65 16.13 -11.89
CA ASP A 45 0.02 16.95 -10.87
C ASP A 45 1.47 16.50 -10.69
N LEU A 46 2.29 17.36 -10.11
CA LEU A 46 3.68 17.08 -9.80
C LEU A 46 3.78 15.99 -8.73
N ARG A 47 4.86 15.21 -8.76
CA ARG A 47 5.12 14.20 -7.72
C ARG A 47 5.10 14.80 -6.32
N SER A 48 5.64 16.00 -6.15
CA SER A 48 5.66 16.70 -4.86
C SER A 48 4.27 16.99 -4.30
N GLU A 49 3.25 17.15 -5.13
CA GLU A 49 1.88 17.39 -4.64
C GLU A 49 1.28 16.13 -4.04
N TYR A 50 1.61 14.97 -4.61
CA TYR A 50 1.22 13.66 -4.05
C TYR A 50 2.08 13.26 -2.84
N ASP A 51 3.29 13.78 -2.72
CA ASP A 51 4.18 13.51 -1.60
C ASP A 51 3.71 14.16 -0.29
N VAL A 52 3.09 15.32 -0.36
CA VAL A 52 2.63 16.10 0.80
C VAL A 52 1.78 15.27 1.79
N PRO A 53 0.76 14.49 1.39
CA PRO A 53 -0.02 13.68 2.33
C PRO A 53 0.78 12.56 3.01
N PHE A 54 1.94 12.20 2.48
CA PHE A 54 2.78 11.14 3.01
C PHE A 54 3.91 11.67 3.89
N ASN A 55 4.71 12.62 3.39
CA ASN A 55 6.02 12.96 3.95
C ASN A 55 6.11 14.38 4.57
N LEU A 56 5.04 15.19 4.57
CA LEU A 56 5.10 16.50 5.19
C LEU A 56 5.40 16.38 6.69
N GLU A 57 6.51 16.95 7.15
CA GLU A 57 6.96 16.83 8.55
C GLU A 57 6.03 17.49 9.56
N HIS A 58 5.37 18.59 9.17
CA HIS A 58 4.48 19.34 10.02
C HIS A 58 3.15 19.61 9.31
N GLY A 59 2.10 18.85 9.66
CA GLY A 59 0.78 18.99 9.06
C GLY A 59 0.09 17.65 8.84
N PRO A 60 -1.00 17.61 8.08
CA PRO A 60 -1.80 16.41 7.89
C PRO A 60 -1.12 15.45 6.88
N SER A 61 -0.16 14.66 7.36
CA SER A 61 0.56 13.65 6.60
C SER A 61 0.67 12.33 7.37
N MET A 62 1.00 11.26 6.66
CA MET A 62 1.30 9.96 7.27
C MET A 62 2.51 10.05 8.21
N TYR A 63 3.59 10.70 7.76
CA TYR A 63 4.79 10.95 8.56
C TYR A 63 4.46 11.61 9.90
N HIS A 64 3.80 12.77 9.86
CA HIS A 64 3.47 13.53 11.05
C HIS A 64 2.51 12.78 11.98
N TYR A 65 1.48 12.14 11.43
CA TYR A 65 0.52 11.36 12.20
C TYR A 65 1.19 10.24 13.00
N PHE A 66 2.00 9.39 12.35
CA PHE A 66 2.65 8.27 13.06
C PHE A 66 3.69 8.75 14.05
N LYS A 67 4.42 9.82 13.75
CA LYS A 67 5.35 10.44 14.69
C LYS A 67 4.65 10.96 15.93
N GLU A 68 3.52 11.65 15.77
CA GLU A 68 2.72 12.18 16.89
C GLU A 68 2.10 11.08 17.74
N VAL A 69 1.41 10.10 17.14
CA VAL A 69 0.70 9.05 17.90
C VAL A 69 1.65 8.04 18.55
N SER A 70 2.87 7.90 18.07
CA SER A 70 3.92 7.05 18.65
C SER A 70 4.80 7.79 19.68
N TYR A 71 4.55 9.07 19.95
CA TYR A 71 5.41 9.91 20.79
C TYR A 71 6.87 9.96 20.27
N ASP A 72 7.01 10.24 18.98
CA ASP A 72 8.30 10.29 18.26
C ASP A 72 9.08 8.94 18.21
N LEU A 73 8.43 7.81 18.53
CA LEU A 73 9.09 6.50 18.51
C LEU A 73 9.10 5.84 17.14
N LEU A 74 8.12 6.13 16.26
CA LEU A 74 8.02 5.60 14.91
C LEU A 74 8.06 6.74 13.89
N THR A 75 8.95 6.61 12.90
CA THR A 75 9.00 7.45 11.72
C THR A 75 8.58 6.63 10.51
N VAL A 76 7.59 7.11 9.77
CA VAL A 76 7.17 6.47 8.50
C VAL A 76 7.62 7.35 7.34
N ASN A 77 8.57 6.88 6.55
CA ASN A 77 9.01 7.54 5.33
C ASN A 77 8.35 6.87 4.13
N THR A 78 7.85 7.64 3.19
CA THR A 78 7.24 7.08 1.98
C THR A 78 8.12 7.35 0.77
N VAL A 79 8.42 6.28 0.03
CA VAL A 79 9.11 6.34 -1.26
C VAL A 79 8.11 6.01 -2.36
N HIS A 80 8.07 6.83 -3.41
CA HIS A 80 7.07 6.76 -4.47
C HIS A 80 7.59 6.10 -5.73
N TYR A 81 6.83 5.16 -6.28
CA TYR A 81 7.16 4.43 -7.51
C TYR A 81 6.01 4.47 -8.55
N PRO A 82 6.29 4.38 -9.85
CA PRO A 82 7.63 4.37 -10.46
C PRO A 82 8.43 5.62 -10.10
N GLU A 83 9.78 5.52 -10.11
CA GLU A 83 10.65 6.62 -9.74
C GLU A 83 10.52 7.79 -10.74
N CYS A 84 10.34 9.00 -10.25
CA CYS A 84 10.42 10.23 -11.01
C CYS A 84 10.83 11.41 -10.13
N SER A 85 11.25 12.50 -10.76
CA SER A 85 11.58 13.74 -10.04
C SER A 85 10.35 14.31 -9.30
N MET A 86 10.56 14.85 -8.10
CA MET A 86 9.50 15.52 -7.32
C MET A 86 8.92 16.75 -8.03
N PHE A 87 9.68 17.32 -8.98
CA PHE A 87 9.29 18.52 -9.73
C PHE A 87 8.80 18.21 -11.15
N GLU A 88 8.58 16.94 -11.44
CA GLU A 88 7.99 16.47 -12.69
C GLU A 88 6.61 15.88 -12.46
N GLN A 89 5.85 15.78 -13.55
CA GLN A 89 4.57 15.12 -13.57
C GLN A 89 4.72 13.67 -13.11
N SER A 90 3.85 13.22 -12.22
CA SER A 90 3.90 11.84 -11.70
C SER A 90 3.66 10.83 -12.80
N ILE A 91 4.49 9.80 -12.83
CA ILE A 91 4.32 8.61 -13.67
C ILE A 91 3.77 7.45 -12.84
N SER A 92 3.16 6.47 -13.51
CA SER A 92 2.46 5.37 -12.85
C SER A 92 2.57 4.06 -13.63
N TYR A 93 2.40 2.94 -12.94
CA TYR A 93 2.07 1.68 -13.58
C TYR A 93 0.73 1.82 -14.34
N GLN A 94 0.71 1.46 -15.62
CA GLN A 94 -0.51 1.39 -16.40
C GLN A 94 -0.99 -0.05 -16.51
N ASP A 95 -2.15 -0.32 -15.90
CA ASP A 95 -2.77 -1.63 -16.04
C ASP A 95 -3.32 -1.89 -17.45
N GLN A 96 -3.37 -3.16 -17.84
CA GLN A 96 -3.87 -3.58 -19.16
C GLN A 96 -5.39 -3.48 -19.30
N PHE A 97 -6.13 -3.45 -18.17
CA PHE A 97 -7.58 -3.37 -18.15
C PHE A 97 -8.06 -1.95 -17.87
N THR A 98 -9.26 -1.65 -18.30
CA THR A 98 -9.94 -0.41 -17.95
C THR A 98 -10.52 -0.49 -16.55
N ARG A 99 -10.81 0.65 -15.94
CA ARG A 99 -11.45 0.75 -14.62
C ARG A 99 -12.74 -0.10 -14.49
N GLY A 100 -13.50 -0.23 -15.58
CA GLY A 100 -14.73 -1.03 -15.62
C GLY A 100 -14.49 -2.51 -15.26
N TYR A 101 -13.31 -3.07 -15.56
CA TYR A 101 -12.95 -4.43 -15.18
C TYR A 101 -12.90 -4.62 -13.66
N TYR A 102 -12.54 -3.56 -12.93
CA TYR A 102 -12.46 -3.51 -11.47
C TYR A 102 -13.72 -2.96 -10.80
N SER A 103 -14.80 -2.81 -11.54
CA SER A 103 -16.10 -2.39 -11.04
C SER A 103 -17.13 -3.51 -11.13
N THR A 104 -18.23 -3.39 -10.40
CA THR A 104 -19.30 -4.40 -10.39
C THR A 104 -19.88 -4.61 -11.78
N TYR A 105 -20.13 -5.86 -12.12
CA TYR A 105 -20.80 -6.25 -13.38
C TYR A 105 -22.19 -5.64 -13.50
N ASN A 106 -22.46 -5.12 -14.69
CA ASN A 106 -23.79 -4.73 -15.11
C ASN A 106 -23.96 -5.07 -16.59
N GLN A 107 -24.99 -5.86 -16.92
CA GLN A 107 -25.21 -6.37 -18.26
C GLN A 107 -25.27 -5.27 -19.35
N VAL A 108 -25.73 -4.07 -19.00
CA VAL A 108 -25.94 -2.97 -19.94
C VAL A 108 -24.79 -1.95 -19.88
N SER A 109 -24.42 -1.52 -18.66
CA SER A 109 -23.48 -0.42 -18.46
C SER A 109 -22.04 -0.86 -18.22
N ASN A 110 -21.80 -2.09 -17.72
CA ASN A 110 -20.46 -2.62 -17.44
C ASN A 110 -20.38 -4.15 -17.60
N PRO A 111 -20.45 -4.69 -18.82
CA PRO A 111 -20.45 -6.13 -19.06
C PRO A 111 -19.11 -6.82 -18.77
N ILE A 112 -18.04 -6.06 -18.53
CA ILE A 112 -16.69 -6.58 -18.20
C ILE A 112 -16.42 -6.60 -16.70
N GLY A 113 -17.31 -6.09 -15.86
CA GLY A 113 -17.16 -6.00 -14.43
C GLY A 113 -17.12 -7.36 -13.72
N TYR A 114 -16.64 -7.36 -12.45
CA TYR A 114 -16.63 -8.58 -11.64
C TYR A 114 -18.05 -8.96 -11.19
N GLN A 115 -18.32 -10.28 -11.08
CA GLN A 115 -19.65 -10.79 -10.79
C GLN A 115 -19.81 -11.32 -9.36
N ASN A 116 -18.70 -11.55 -8.66
CA ASN A 116 -18.69 -12.09 -7.29
C ASN A 116 -17.41 -11.70 -6.55
N ASP A 117 -17.39 -11.95 -5.22
CA ASP A 117 -16.28 -11.59 -4.35
C ASP A 117 -14.97 -12.33 -4.66
N ASN A 118 -15.03 -13.53 -5.23
CA ASN A 118 -13.81 -14.24 -5.63
C ASN A 118 -13.15 -13.57 -6.83
N GLU A 119 -13.94 -13.27 -7.89
CA GLU A 119 -13.41 -12.51 -9.03
C GLU A 119 -12.89 -11.13 -8.61
N ARG A 120 -13.62 -10.44 -7.73
CA ARG A 120 -13.21 -9.16 -7.16
C ARG A 120 -11.83 -9.26 -6.55
N ARG A 121 -11.63 -10.22 -5.63
CA ARG A 121 -10.36 -10.43 -4.93
C ARG A 121 -9.24 -10.82 -5.89
N GLU A 122 -9.48 -11.77 -6.80
CA GLU A 122 -8.48 -12.23 -7.77
C GLU A 122 -8.02 -11.09 -8.67
N ARG A 123 -8.95 -10.27 -9.18
CA ARG A 123 -8.65 -9.13 -10.03
C ARG A 123 -7.84 -8.06 -9.30
N GLU A 124 -8.22 -7.76 -8.06
CA GLU A 124 -7.48 -6.81 -7.22
C GLU A 124 -6.07 -7.30 -6.95
N HIS A 125 -5.91 -8.53 -6.44
CA HIS A 125 -4.60 -9.06 -6.11
C HIS A 125 -3.69 -9.18 -7.34
N THR A 126 -4.24 -9.54 -8.50
CA THR A 126 -3.49 -9.56 -9.76
C THR A 126 -3.03 -8.15 -10.17
N LEU A 127 -3.90 -7.14 -10.03
CA LEU A 127 -3.54 -5.73 -10.28
C LEU A 127 -2.38 -5.31 -9.39
N LEU A 128 -2.50 -5.54 -8.07
CA LEU A 128 -1.49 -5.14 -7.10
C LEU A 128 -0.17 -5.87 -7.32
N LYS A 129 -0.21 -7.18 -7.57
CA LYS A 129 0.98 -7.96 -7.94
C LYS A 129 1.68 -7.40 -9.17
N ASN A 130 0.94 -7.16 -10.26
CA ASN A 130 1.53 -6.63 -11.49
C ASN A 130 2.16 -5.25 -11.27
N ALA A 131 1.55 -4.39 -10.45
CA ALA A 131 2.10 -3.10 -10.09
C ALA A 131 3.38 -3.22 -9.25
N ILE A 132 3.43 -4.18 -8.31
CA ILE A 132 4.63 -4.49 -7.52
C ILE A 132 5.76 -4.99 -8.44
N GLU A 133 5.48 -5.98 -9.28
CA GLU A 133 6.47 -6.56 -10.20
C GLU A 133 7.01 -5.52 -11.19
N TYR A 134 6.18 -4.54 -11.58
CA TYR A 134 6.58 -3.45 -12.48
C TYR A 134 7.66 -2.55 -11.88
N ILE A 135 7.61 -2.30 -10.56
CA ILE A 135 8.52 -1.38 -9.88
C ILE A 135 9.64 -2.09 -9.10
N ALA A 136 9.58 -3.42 -8.97
CA ALA A 136 10.46 -4.16 -8.06
C ALA A 136 11.96 -3.91 -8.32
N ASP A 137 12.34 -3.81 -9.60
CA ASP A 137 13.73 -3.55 -10.00
C ASP A 137 14.15 -2.07 -9.81
N GLU A 138 13.21 -1.16 -9.54
CA GLU A 138 13.49 0.26 -9.26
C GLU A 138 13.78 0.50 -7.78
N VAL A 139 13.38 -0.43 -6.89
CA VAL A 139 13.58 -0.29 -5.44
C VAL A 139 15.04 -0.59 -5.10
N PRO A 140 15.80 0.37 -4.52
CA PRO A 140 17.19 0.16 -4.16
C PRO A 140 17.35 -1.01 -3.17
N GLU A 141 18.35 -1.87 -3.37
CA GLU A 141 18.63 -3.01 -2.50
C GLU A 141 19.00 -2.61 -1.07
N ASP A 142 19.51 -1.38 -0.88
CA ASP A 142 19.88 -0.83 0.42
C ASP A 142 18.75 -0.06 1.11
N LEU A 143 17.57 0.05 0.48
CA LEU A 143 16.39 0.58 1.14
C LEU A 143 15.81 -0.50 2.07
N ASP A 144 15.86 -0.23 3.36
CA ASP A 144 15.29 -1.12 4.38
C ASP A 144 13.76 -1.11 4.29
N ILE A 145 13.18 -2.21 3.78
CA ILE A 145 11.73 -2.41 3.59
C ILE A 145 11.17 -3.56 4.44
N ASP A 146 12.02 -4.17 5.27
CA ASP A 146 11.75 -5.29 6.16
C ASP A 146 12.54 -5.04 7.46
N ALA A 147 12.15 -4.00 8.18
CA ALA A 147 12.91 -3.46 9.31
C ALA A 147 12.88 -4.35 10.58
N ASP A 148 12.04 -5.39 10.59
CA ASP A 148 12.00 -6.41 11.64
C ASP A 148 12.59 -7.77 11.21
N ASP A 149 13.16 -7.84 9.99
CA ASP A 149 13.84 -9.02 9.41
C ASP A 149 12.94 -10.28 9.37
N ASP A 150 11.63 -10.12 9.16
CA ASP A 150 10.70 -11.26 9.09
C ASP A 150 10.56 -11.86 7.66
N GLY A 151 11.21 -11.25 6.68
CA GLY A 151 11.19 -11.64 5.26
C GLY A 151 9.98 -11.11 4.50
N ARG A 152 9.29 -10.12 5.06
CA ARG A 152 8.15 -9.46 4.45
C ARG A 152 8.37 -7.95 4.33
N VAL A 153 7.75 -7.36 3.34
CA VAL A 153 7.74 -5.91 3.20
C VAL A 153 6.81 -5.31 4.25
N ASP A 154 7.32 -4.41 5.08
CA ASP A 154 6.61 -3.78 6.19
C ASP A 154 5.30 -3.09 5.79
N ASN A 155 5.35 -2.31 4.71
CA ASN A 155 4.17 -1.62 4.21
C ASN A 155 4.27 -1.26 2.72
N VAL A 156 3.19 -1.55 1.99
CA VAL A 156 3.00 -1.10 0.60
C VAL A 156 1.66 -0.38 0.50
N THR A 157 1.67 0.81 -0.06
CA THR A 157 0.47 1.58 -0.37
C THR A 157 0.29 1.70 -1.88
N PHE A 158 -0.95 1.80 -2.33
CA PHE A 158 -1.29 1.95 -3.74
C PHE A 158 -2.14 3.20 -3.92
N LEU A 159 -1.66 4.12 -4.74
CA LEU A 159 -2.38 5.32 -5.11
C LEU A 159 -3.00 5.12 -6.49
N VAL A 160 -4.29 4.80 -6.49
CA VAL A 160 -5.04 4.52 -7.72
C VAL A 160 -5.64 5.80 -8.26
N LYS A 161 -5.34 6.14 -9.52
CA LYS A 161 -5.85 7.34 -10.18
C LYS A 161 -7.38 7.33 -10.25
N GLY A 162 -7.99 8.49 -10.08
CA GLY A 162 -9.40 8.73 -10.32
C GLY A 162 -10.32 8.47 -9.12
N SER A 163 -11.61 8.32 -9.37
CA SER A 163 -12.61 8.13 -8.30
C SER A 163 -12.62 6.69 -7.78
N SER A 164 -12.74 6.55 -6.47
CA SER A 164 -12.92 5.24 -5.79
C SER A 164 -14.29 4.58 -6.06
N GLY A 165 -15.23 5.30 -6.67
CA GLY A 165 -16.60 4.80 -6.87
C GLY A 165 -17.45 4.86 -5.59
N ALA A 166 -18.40 3.92 -5.46
CA ALA A 166 -19.26 3.84 -4.29
C ALA A 166 -18.54 3.18 -3.10
N TRP A 167 -19.07 3.39 -1.90
CA TRP A 167 -18.56 2.74 -0.70
C TRP A 167 -18.57 1.21 -0.84
N ALA A 168 -17.49 0.57 -0.44
CA ALA A 168 -17.27 -0.88 -0.56
C ALA A 168 -17.07 -1.43 -1.99
N ASP A 169 -16.98 -0.59 -3.02
CA ASP A 169 -16.47 -1.02 -4.32
C ASP A 169 -14.99 -1.42 -4.21
N LEU A 170 -14.48 -2.21 -5.17
CA LEU A 170 -13.10 -2.72 -5.14
C LEU A 170 -12.06 -1.61 -4.94
N LEU A 171 -12.20 -0.49 -5.63
CA LEU A 171 -11.25 0.64 -5.57
C LEU A 171 -11.49 1.60 -4.39
N TRP A 172 -12.44 1.29 -3.48
CA TRP A 172 -12.61 2.05 -2.26
C TRP A 172 -11.39 1.90 -1.35
N PRO A 173 -10.89 2.97 -0.71
CA PRO A 173 -9.72 2.89 0.16
C PRO A 173 -9.90 1.84 1.26
N HIS A 174 -9.03 0.87 1.31
CA HIS A 174 -9.05 -0.19 2.31
C HIS A 174 -7.67 -0.82 2.51
N ARG A 175 -7.52 -1.62 3.55
CA ARG A 175 -6.34 -2.44 3.81
C ARG A 175 -6.68 -3.91 3.55
N TRP A 176 -5.77 -4.60 2.88
CA TRP A 176 -5.88 -6.03 2.65
C TRP A 176 -4.50 -6.70 2.68
N ALA A 177 -4.50 -8.04 2.82
CA ALA A 177 -3.32 -8.88 2.62
C ALA A 177 -3.36 -9.52 1.23
N LEU A 178 -2.22 -9.64 0.55
CA LEU A 178 -2.09 -10.22 -0.79
C LEU A 178 -2.13 -11.77 -0.72
N THR A 179 -3.32 -12.32 -0.40
CA THR A 179 -3.49 -13.75 -0.07
C THR A 179 -3.63 -14.69 -1.27
N SER A 180 -4.10 -14.22 -2.42
CA SER A 180 -4.30 -15.05 -3.63
C SER A 180 -3.18 -14.93 -4.65
N GLU A 181 -2.23 -14.02 -4.45
CA GLU A 181 -1.07 -13.82 -5.30
C GLU A 181 0.21 -13.77 -4.45
N VAL A 182 1.35 -13.83 -5.12
CA VAL A 182 2.67 -13.72 -4.48
C VAL A 182 3.51 -12.72 -5.26
N ALA A 183 4.05 -11.73 -4.57
CA ALA A 183 4.99 -10.76 -5.14
C ALA A 183 6.14 -10.50 -4.17
N TYR A 184 7.28 -10.06 -4.69
CA TYR A 184 8.49 -9.79 -3.92
C TYR A 184 9.09 -8.46 -4.33
N ILE A 185 9.74 -7.78 -3.38
CA ILE A 185 10.63 -6.64 -3.60
C ILE A 185 11.92 -6.95 -2.86
N ASN A 186 13.08 -6.92 -3.52
CA ASN A 186 14.41 -7.21 -2.93
C ASN A 186 14.46 -8.52 -2.11
N GLY A 187 13.68 -9.54 -2.52
CA GLY A 187 13.61 -10.82 -1.83
C GLY A 187 12.62 -10.88 -0.66
N ALA A 188 12.14 -9.75 -0.15
CA ALA A 188 11.08 -9.70 0.85
C ALA A 188 9.70 -9.87 0.20
N ARG A 189 8.83 -10.65 0.83
CA ARG A 189 7.49 -10.95 0.32
C ARG A 189 6.52 -9.80 0.63
N VAL A 190 5.77 -9.36 -0.36
CA VAL A 190 4.61 -8.50 -0.13
C VAL A 190 3.42 -9.38 0.30
N TRP A 191 2.86 -9.06 1.46
CA TRP A 191 1.81 -9.86 2.10
C TRP A 191 0.49 -9.10 2.24
#